data_1a8c4ffada5529e730226d30f8dd128b
#
_entry.id   1a8c4ffada5529e730226d30f8dd128b
#
_cell.length_a   1.000
_cell.length_b   1.000
_cell.length_c   1.000
_cell.angle_alpha   90.00
_cell.angle_beta   90.00
_cell.angle_gamma   90.00
#
_symmetry.space_group_name_H-M   'P 1'
#
loop_
_entity.id
_entity.type
_entity.pdbx_description
1 polymer ?
#
loop_
_entity_poly.entity_id
_entity_poly.type
_entity_poly.pdbx_seq_one_letter_code
_entity_poly.pdbx_strand_id
1 'polypeptide(L)'
;MWVFARNFPAHYWMIAPRAPYTSDLGGYSWRAPFEAAEIGRPTLEQLREGADRLIRLVDEYAASAEIAAGTFDVMGFSQGAALCNVLNFLYPDRIGRTGILAGFVPEGLETLVPDRPLEGRKFFVAHGTRDETVNVERARASIALLEQAGANVTYCEDEVGHKVSVTCLRALKEFFSD
;
A
#
# COMPACT_ATOMS: atom_id res chain seq x y z
N MET A 1 8.18 9.16 -1.16
CA MET A 1 6.80 9.21 -1.71
C MET A 1 6.54 10.48 -2.52
N TRP A 2 7.02 11.67 -2.12
CA TRP A 2 6.78 12.93 -2.87
C TRP A 2 7.22 12.91 -4.35
N VAL A 3 8.13 12.02 -4.74
CA VAL A 3 8.52 11.84 -6.14
C VAL A 3 7.33 11.45 -7.04
N PHE A 4 6.35 10.72 -6.48
CA PHE A 4 5.14 10.33 -7.20
C PHE A 4 4.09 11.45 -7.21
N ALA A 5 4.06 12.32 -6.19
CA ALA A 5 3.07 13.38 -6.04
C ALA A 5 3.03 14.36 -7.22
N ARG A 6 4.17 14.62 -7.86
CA ARG A 6 4.28 15.53 -9.01
C ARG A 6 3.48 15.09 -10.23
N ASN A 7 3.06 13.84 -10.26
CA ASN A 7 2.35 13.25 -11.40
C ASN A 7 0.83 13.26 -11.23
N PHE A 8 0.33 13.66 -10.04
CA PHE A 8 -1.11 13.68 -9.75
C PHE A 8 -1.73 15.06 -10.01
N PRO A 9 -3.05 15.12 -10.30
CA PRO A 9 -3.77 16.39 -10.46
C PRO A 9 -3.65 17.29 -9.23
N ALA A 10 -3.60 18.61 -9.45
CA ALA A 10 -3.41 19.60 -8.40
C ALA A 10 -4.58 19.69 -7.38
N HIS A 11 -5.73 19.13 -7.71
CA HIS A 11 -6.89 19.10 -6.81
C HIS A 11 -6.80 18.03 -5.70
N TYR A 12 -5.82 17.14 -5.78
CA TYR A 12 -5.60 16.18 -4.69
C TYR A 12 -4.96 16.83 -3.48
N TRP A 13 -5.56 16.64 -2.34
CA TRP A 13 -4.88 16.80 -1.06
C TRP A 13 -4.03 15.56 -0.79
N MET A 14 -2.72 15.75 -0.68
CA MET A 14 -1.76 14.66 -0.53
C MET A 14 -1.02 14.77 0.79
N ILE A 15 -1.06 13.70 1.58
CA ILE A 15 -0.30 13.55 2.82
C ILE A 15 0.74 12.45 2.60
N ALA A 16 1.99 12.70 2.95
CA ALA A 16 3.05 11.70 2.94
C ALA A 16 3.57 11.48 4.38
N PRO A 17 2.89 10.65 5.17
CA PRO A 17 3.25 10.44 6.56
C PRO A 17 4.60 9.73 6.67
N ARG A 18 5.36 10.08 7.70
CA ARG A 18 6.59 9.39 8.07
C ARG A 18 6.25 8.21 8.97
N ALA A 19 6.83 7.04 8.67
CA ALA A 19 6.68 5.86 9.49
C ALA A 19 7.17 6.11 10.93
N PRO A 20 6.53 5.49 11.95
CA PRO A 20 6.73 5.86 13.36
C PRO A 20 8.02 5.31 13.97
N TYR A 21 8.61 4.28 13.41
CA TYR A 21 9.79 3.63 14.00
C TYR A 21 11.05 3.95 13.21
N THR A 22 12.19 4.04 13.90
CA THR A 22 13.51 4.11 13.28
C THR A 22 13.91 2.72 12.77
N SER A 23 14.68 2.68 11.69
CA SER A 23 15.23 1.45 11.12
C SER A 23 16.73 1.39 11.37
N ASP A 24 17.25 0.23 11.75
CA ASP A 24 18.70 -0.01 11.92
C ASP A 24 19.47 0.13 10.60
N LEU A 25 18.78 -0.01 9.46
CA LEU A 25 19.33 0.23 8.13
C LEU A 25 19.29 1.70 7.71
N GLY A 26 18.89 2.58 8.63
CA GLY A 26 18.67 4.00 8.38
C GLY A 26 17.25 4.30 7.89
N GLY A 27 16.76 5.51 8.21
CA GLY A 27 15.41 5.94 7.86
C GLY A 27 14.34 5.45 8.84
N TYR A 28 13.13 5.17 8.32
CA TYR A 28 11.94 4.88 9.12
C TYR A 28 11.22 3.63 8.63
N SER A 29 10.56 2.92 9.55
CA SER A 29 9.84 1.67 9.34
C SER A 29 8.39 1.77 9.83
N TRP A 30 7.47 1.21 9.06
CA TRP A 30 6.08 0.96 9.49
C TRP A 30 5.96 -0.27 10.38
N ARG A 31 6.97 -1.14 10.33
CA ARG A 31 7.06 -2.34 11.15
C ARG A 31 7.58 -1.94 12.52
N ALA A 32 6.85 -2.32 13.56
CA ALA A 32 7.32 -2.18 14.94
C ALA A 32 8.67 -2.89 15.14
N PRO A 33 9.50 -2.46 16.09
CA PRO A 33 10.71 -3.16 16.46
C PRO A 33 10.40 -4.63 16.76
N PHE A 34 11.23 -5.54 16.26
CA PHE A 34 11.05 -7.00 16.40
C PHE A 34 12.38 -7.65 16.76
N GLU A 35 12.30 -8.85 17.35
CA GLU A 35 13.50 -9.61 17.67
C GLU A 35 14.16 -10.18 16.40
N ALA A 36 15.48 -10.41 16.45
CA ALA A 36 16.24 -10.90 15.30
C ALA A 36 15.72 -12.26 14.74
N ALA A 37 15.06 -13.06 15.57
CA ALA A 37 14.42 -14.30 15.14
C ALA A 37 13.23 -14.09 14.19
N GLU A 38 12.67 -12.89 14.13
CA GLU A 38 11.56 -12.51 13.26
C GLU A 38 12.02 -11.86 11.94
N ILE A 39 13.28 -12.03 11.57
CA ILE A 39 13.82 -11.55 10.29
C ILE A 39 13.04 -12.25 9.17
N GLY A 40 12.30 -11.46 8.41
CA GLY A 40 11.47 -11.98 7.33
C GLY A 40 10.50 -10.95 6.81
N ARG A 41 9.47 -11.45 6.16
CA ARG A 41 8.38 -10.62 5.63
C ARG A 41 7.61 -10.00 6.79
N PRO A 42 7.27 -8.70 6.73
CA PRO A 42 6.36 -8.13 7.70
C PRO A 42 5.01 -8.87 7.64
N THR A 43 4.50 -9.21 8.80
CA THR A 43 3.18 -9.83 8.96
C THR A 43 2.10 -8.77 9.16
N LEU A 44 0.84 -9.18 9.07
CA LEU A 44 -0.31 -8.36 9.45
C LEU A 44 -0.12 -7.75 10.84
N GLU A 45 0.25 -8.58 11.83
CA GLU A 45 0.37 -8.14 13.23
C GLU A 45 1.45 -7.06 13.40
N GLN A 46 2.59 -7.21 12.72
CA GLN A 46 3.69 -6.26 12.79
C GLN A 46 3.39 -4.90 12.10
N LEU A 47 2.42 -4.85 11.19
CA LEU A 47 2.02 -3.64 10.50
C LEU A 47 0.70 -3.05 11.02
N ARG A 48 -0.05 -3.78 11.84
CA ARG A 48 -1.36 -3.37 12.39
C ARG A 48 -1.27 -2.03 13.09
N GLU A 49 -0.33 -1.86 14.03
CA GLU A 49 -0.17 -0.60 14.75
C GLU A 49 0.14 0.57 13.80
N GLY A 50 0.94 0.35 12.75
CA GLY A 50 1.22 1.35 11.72
C GLY A 50 -0.04 1.76 10.97
N ALA A 51 -0.91 0.81 10.65
CA ALA A 51 -2.20 1.06 10.00
C ALA A 51 -3.14 1.86 10.93
N ASP A 52 -3.26 1.46 12.20
CA ASP A 52 -4.10 2.13 13.20
C ASP A 52 -3.65 3.59 13.42
N ARG A 53 -2.34 3.82 13.50
CA ARG A 53 -1.77 5.16 13.63
C ARG A 53 -2.04 6.02 12.40
N LEU A 54 -2.02 5.42 11.20
CA LEU A 54 -2.28 6.14 9.97
C LEU A 54 -3.75 6.56 9.86
N ILE A 55 -4.70 5.69 10.22
CA ILE A 55 -6.12 6.05 10.28
C ILE A 55 -6.34 7.21 11.26
N ARG A 56 -5.77 7.13 12.47
CA ARG A 56 -5.88 8.23 13.45
C ARG A 56 -5.28 9.53 12.93
N LEU A 57 -4.12 9.48 12.30
CA LEU A 57 -3.48 10.66 11.70
C LEU A 57 -4.39 11.33 10.66
N VAL A 58 -5.04 10.55 9.81
CA VAL A 58 -5.97 11.08 8.79
C VAL A 58 -7.18 11.71 9.47
N ASP A 59 -7.74 11.08 10.50
CA ASP A 59 -8.90 11.61 11.25
C ASP A 59 -8.56 12.92 11.98
N GLU A 60 -7.43 12.96 12.68
CA GLU A 60 -6.94 14.16 13.37
C GLU A 60 -6.64 15.30 12.38
N TYR A 61 -6.03 14.97 11.25
CA TYR A 61 -5.75 15.96 10.21
C TYR A 61 -7.05 16.50 9.59
N ALA A 62 -8.01 15.64 9.27
CA ALA A 62 -9.29 16.04 8.72
C ALA A 62 -10.05 16.95 9.70
N ALA A 63 -10.07 16.58 10.98
CA ALA A 63 -10.68 17.40 12.04
C ALA A 63 -10.00 18.77 12.17
N SER A 64 -8.65 18.83 12.15
CA SER A 64 -7.89 20.07 12.24
C SER A 64 -8.06 20.98 11.03
N ALA A 65 -8.37 20.40 9.87
CA ALA A 65 -8.58 21.12 8.62
C ALA A 65 -10.07 21.41 8.34
N GLU A 66 -10.97 21.04 9.27
CA GLU A 66 -12.42 21.21 9.16
C GLU A 66 -13.02 20.54 7.90
N ILE A 67 -12.44 19.38 7.49
CA ILE A 67 -12.94 18.58 6.38
C ILE A 67 -13.53 17.27 6.90
N ALA A 68 -14.51 16.74 6.16
CA ALA A 68 -15.08 15.44 6.49
C ALA A 68 -14.03 14.32 6.31
N ALA A 69 -13.81 13.54 7.36
CA ALA A 69 -13.00 12.33 7.29
C ALA A 69 -13.80 11.22 6.57
N GLY A 70 -13.88 11.29 5.27
CA GLY A 70 -14.52 10.27 4.41
C GLY A 70 -13.55 9.17 4.00
N THR A 71 -13.79 8.60 2.81
CA THR A 71 -12.83 7.70 2.16
C THR A 71 -11.66 8.49 1.59
N PHE A 72 -10.49 7.87 1.57
CA PHE A 72 -9.28 8.43 0.96
C PHE A 72 -8.54 7.38 0.15
N ASP A 73 -7.83 7.84 -0.87
CA ASP A 73 -6.99 6.98 -1.70
C ASP A 73 -5.63 6.76 -1.01
N VAL A 74 -5.06 5.56 -1.18
CA VAL A 74 -3.74 5.25 -0.62
C VAL A 74 -2.79 4.76 -1.69
N MET A 75 -1.51 5.08 -1.53
CA MET A 75 -0.46 4.57 -2.39
C MET A 75 0.80 4.30 -1.58
N GLY A 76 1.38 3.13 -1.76
CA GLY A 76 2.60 2.74 -1.07
C GLY A 76 3.64 2.11 -2.00
N PHE A 77 4.93 2.28 -1.63
CA PHE A 77 6.05 1.62 -2.28
C PHE A 77 6.70 0.65 -1.30
N SER A 78 7.02 -0.57 -1.75
CA SER A 78 7.72 -1.59 -0.95
C SER A 78 7.00 -1.86 0.38
N GLN A 79 7.61 -1.60 1.53
CA GLN A 79 6.97 -1.74 2.84
C GLN A 79 5.70 -0.87 2.98
N GLY A 80 5.69 0.33 2.39
CA GLY A 80 4.50 1.17 2.36
C GLY A 80 3.35 0.55 1.58
N ALA A 81 3.64 -0.21 0.52
CA ALA A 81 2.65 -0.98 -0.22
C ALA A 81 2.08 -2.14 0.62
N ALA A 82 2.92 -2.81 1.41
CA ALA A 82 2.48 -3.82 2.35
C ALA A 82 1.51 -3.24 3.40
N LEU A 83 1.81 -2.03 3.92
CA LEU A 83 0.91 -1.31 4.82
C LEU A 83 -0.42 -0.93 4.15
N CYS A 84 -0.40 -0.50 2.87
CA CYS A 84 -1.63 -0.22 2.12
C CYS A 84 -2.54 -1.46 2.02
N ASN A 85 -1.98 -2.65 1.85
CA ASN A 85 -2.76 -3.89 1.90
C ASN A 85 -3.40 -4.08 3.28
N VAL A 86 -2.65 -3.89 4.38
CA VAL A 86 -3.20 -4.00 5.75
C VAL A 86 -4.34 -3.01 5.97
N LEU A 87 -4.19 -1.75 5.53
CA LEU A 87 -5.24 -0.73 5.61
C LEU A 87 -6.53 -1.18 4.90
N ASN A 88 -6.41 -1.72 3.69
CA ASN A 88 -7.57 -2.17 2.93
C ASN A 88 -8.31 -3.33 3.61
N PHE A 89 -7.58 -4.30 4.15
CA PHE A 89 -8.20 -5.44 4.82
C PHE A 89 -8.82 -5.10 6.18
N LEU A 90 -8.22 -4.18 6.93
CA LEU A 90 -8.72 -3.80 8.26
C LEU A 90 -9.74 -2.66 8.23
N TYR A 91 -9.63 -1.76 7.26
CA TYR A 91 -10.46 -0.54 7.15
C TYR A 91 -11.02 -0.36 5.73
N PRO A 92 -11.69 -1.38 5.15
CA PRO A 92 -12.12 -1.35 3.75
C PRO A 92 -13.03 -0.16 3.43
N ASP A 93 -13.85 0.28 4.38
CA ASP A 93 -14.79 1.40 4.20
C ASP A 93 -14.11 2.78 4.25
N ARG A 94 -12.85 2.82 4.66
CA ARG A 94 -12.06 4.06 4.72
C ARG A 94 -11.20 4.26 3.48
N ILE A 95 -10.98 3.21 2.70
CA ILE A 95 -10.06 3.26 1.56
C ILE A 95 -10.85 3.28 0.25
N GLY A 96 -10.55 4.26 -0.58
CA GLY A 96 -11.08 4.39 -1.93
C GLY A 96 -10.29 3.54 -2.93
N ARG A 97 -9.37 4.16 -3.66
CA ARG A 97 -8.46 3.49 -4.59
C ARG A 97 -7.11 3.21 -3.95
N THR A 98 -6.45 2.15 -4.39
CA THR A 98 -5.17 1.72 -3.81
C THR A 98 -4.11 1.51 -4.88
N GLY A 99 -2.94 2.14 -4.71
CA GLY A 99 -1.73 1.91 -5.51
C GLY A 99 -0.69 1.08 -4.75
N ILE A 100 -0.38 -0.12 -5.24
CA ILE A 100 0.62 -1.03 -4.69
C ILE A 100 1.84 -1.03 -5.62
N LEU A 101 2.94 -0.42 -5.18
CA LEU A 101 4.13 -0.22 -6.00
C LEU A 101 5.29 -1.06 -5.45
N ALA A 102 5.81 -2.00 -6.25
CA ALA A 102 6.89 -2.92 -5.89
C ALA A 102 6.66 -3.58 -4.50
N GLY A 103 5.41 -3.96 -4.22
CA GLY A 103 4.98 -4.44 -2.90
C GLY A 103 4.46 -5.87 -2.91
N PHE A 104 3.84 -6.24 -1.81
CA PHE A 104 3.30 -7.59 -1.58
C PHE A 104 2.19 -7.55 -0.52
N VAL A 105 1.40 -8.62 -0.46
CA VAL A 105 0.46 -8.85 0.65
C VAL A 105 1.23 -9.44 1.83
N PRO A 106 1.16 -8.82 3.03
CA PRO A 106 1.75 -9.36 4.26
C PRO A 106 1.15 -10.72 4.65
N GLU A 107 1.94 -11.53 5.32
CA GLU A 107 1.48 -12.78 5.90
C GLU A 107 0.42 -12.55 6.98
N GLY A 108 -0.57 -13.42 7.05
CA GLY A 108 -1.70 -13.34 7.98
C GLY A 108 -2.97 -12.72 7.38
N LEU A 109 -2.87 -11.95 6.26
CA LEU A 109 -4.04 -11.40 5.58
C LEU A 109 -4.87 -12.46 4.83
N GLU A 110 -4.27 -13.59 4.47
CA GLU A 110 -4.96 -14.70 3.82
C GLU A 110 -6.11 -15.26 4.66
N THR A 111 -6.05 -15.12 5.97
CA THR A 111 -7.13 -15.56 6.89
C THR A 111 -8.41 -14.74 6.77
N LEU A 112 -8.32 -13.52 6.24
CA LEU A 112 -9.45 -12.60 6.06
C LEU A 112 -10.09 -12.69 4.65
N VAL A 113 -9.45 -13.40 3.72
CA VAL A 113 -9.93 -13.54 2.32
C VAL A 113 -11.33 -14.14 2.21
N PRO A 114 -11.71 -15.17 2.99
CA PRO A 114 -13.05 -15.77 2.89
C PRO A 114 -14.19 -14.79 3.10
N ASP A 115 -14.00 -13.74 3.89
CA ASP A 115 -15.01 -12.71 4.16
C ASP A 115 -15.15 -11.69 3.02
N ARG A 116 -14.30 -11.78 1.98
CA ARG A 116 -14.27 -10.90 0.80
C ARG A 116 -14.27 -9.41 1.15
N PRO A 117 -13.39 -8.93 2.06
CA PRO A 117 -13.44 -7.55 2.56
C PRO A 117 -13.15 -6.51 1.48
N LEU A 118 -12.59 -6.92 0.33
CA LEU A 118 -12.19 -6.03 -0.76
C LEU A 118 -13.21 -5.99 -1.91
N GLU A 119 -14.44 -6.46 -1.69
CA GLU A 119 -15.46 -6.51 -2.73
C GLU A 119 -15.63 -5.17 -3.45
N GLY A 120 -15.37 -5.16 -4.76
CA GLY A 120 -15.47 -3.97 -5.62
C GLY A 120 -14.39 -2.91 -5.40
N ARG A 121 -13.43 -3.09 -4.49
CA ARG A 121 -12.32 -2.15 -4.26
C ARG A 121 -11.35 -2.14 -5.44
N LYS A 122 -10.91 -0.95 -5.86
CA LYS A 122 -10.04 -0.76 -7.01
C LYS A 122 -8.57 -0.72 -6.58
N PHE A 123 -7.77 -1.60 -7.17
CA PHE A 123 -6.33 -1.66 -6.95
C PHE A 123 -5.56 -1.44 -8.25
N PHE A 124 -4.49 -0.68 -8.18
CA PHE A 124 -3.45 -0.64 -9.18
C PHE A 124 -2.17 -1.27 -8.60
N VAL A 125 -1.66 -2.28 -9.25
CA VAL A 125 -0.42 -2.95 -8.83
C VAL A 125 0.64 -2.74 -9.90
N ALA A 126 1.82 -2.23 -9.52
CA ALA A 126 2.97 -2.10 -10.41
C ALA A 126 4.16 -2.87 -9.86
N HIS A 127 4.82 -3.67 -10.70
CA HIS A 127 5.97 -4.46 -10.29
C HIS A 127 7.02 -4.60 -11.40
N GLY A 128 8.28 -4.68 -10.99
CA GLY A 128 9.40 -4.95 -11.89
C GLY A 128 9.70 -6.45 -12.00
N THR A 129 9.83 -6.96 -13.23
CA THR A 129 10.16 -8.39 -13.45
C THR A 129 11.58 -8.77 -13.00
N ARG A 130 12.46 -7.77 -12.87
CA ARG A 130 13.84 -7.94 -12.38
C ARG A 130 14.00 -7.44 -10.93
N ASP A 131 12.92 -7.38 -10.15
CA ASP A 131 12.98 -6.96 -8.74
C ASP A 131 13.62 -8.06 -7.88
N GLU A 132 14.83 -7.79 -7.39
CA GLU A 132 15.61 -8.68 -6.53
C GLU A 132 15.26 -8.54 -5.05
N THR A 133 14.54 -7.46 -4.67
CA THR A 133 14.11 -7.20 -3.29
C THR A 133 12.78 -7.87 -2.99
N VAL A 134 11.82 -7.70 -3.88
CA VAL A 134 10.51 -8.35 -3.84
C VAL A 134 10.31 -9.06 -5.18
N ASN A 135 10.51 -10.38 -5.19
CA ASN A 135 10.39 -11.18 -6.40
C ASN A 135 9.00 -11.01 -7.05
N VAL A 136 8.95 -10.91 -8.38
CA VAL A 136 7.72 -10.69 -9.16
C VAL A 136 6.66 -11.77 -8.94
N GLU A 137 7.06 -13.02 -8.70
CA GLU A 137 6.12 -14.12 -8.39
C GLU A 137 5.34 -13.85 -7.11
N ARG A 138 5.95 -13.12 -6.18
CA ARG A 138 5.29 -12.71 -4.95
C ARG A 138 4.25 -11.62 -5.19
N ALA A 139 4.50 -10.71 -6.12
CA ALA A 139 3.51 -9.73 -6.55
C ALA A 139 2.33 -10.40 -7.25
N ARG A 140 2.59 -11.38 -8.12
CA ARG A 140 1.57 -12.16 -8.82
C ARG A 140 0.71 -12.97 -7.83
N ALA A 141 1.32 -13.63 -6.85
CA ALA A 141 0.60 -14.32 -5.78
C ALA A 141 -0.24 -13.35 -4.92
N SER A 142 0.27 -12.15 -4.66
CA SER A 142 -0.47 -11.10 -3.95
C SER A 142 -1.71 -10.65 -4.74
N ILE A 143 -1.59 -10.49 -6.07
CA ILE A 143 -2.72 -10.15 -6.94
C ILE A 143 -3.81 -11.20 -6.84
N ALA A 144 -3.46 -12.48 -6.98
CA ALA A 144 -4.43 -13.58 -6.87
C ALA A 144 -5.18 -13.56 -5.53
N LEU A 145 -4.48 -13.24 -4.43
CA LEU A 145 -5.09 -13.12 -3.11
C LEU A 145 -6.04 -11.91 -3.01
N LEU A 146 -5.65 -10.76 -3.54
CA LEU A 146 -6.49 -9.56 -3.59
C LEU A 146 -7.78 -9.81 -4.39
N GLU A 147 -7.69 -10.46 -5.55
CA GLU A 147 -8.83 -10.83 -6.38
C GLU A 147 -9.76 -11.83 -5.67
N GLN A 148 -9.21 -12.83 -4.98
CA GLN A 148 -9.99 -13.75 -4.14
C GLN A 148 -10.72 -13.01 -3.02
N ALA A 149 -10.11 -11.97 -2.44
CA ALA A 149 -10.74 -11.11 -1.46
C ALA A 149 -11.80 -10.14 -2.05
N GLY A 150 -12.01 -10.13 -3.37
CA GLY A 150 -13.03 -9.37 -4.08
C GLY A 150 -12.53 -8.09 -4.77
N ALA A 151 -11.22 -7.83 -4.77
CA ALA A 151 -10.67 -6.62 -5.38
C ALA A 151 -10.71 -6.68 -6.93
N ASN A 152 -10.89 -5.50 -7.55
CA ASN A 152 -10.69 -5.27 -8.97
C ASN A 152 -9.25 -4.78 -9.18
N VAL A 153 -8.38 -5.63 -9.72
CA VAL A 153 -6.95 -5.32 -9.86
C VAL A 153 -6.60 -4.94 -11.29
N THR A 154 -5.98 -3.76 -11.45
CA THR A 154 -5.26 -3.37 -12.67
C THR A 154 -3.78 -3.61 -12.44
N TYR A 155 -3.16 -4.45 -13.26
CA TYR A 155 -1.76 -4.83 -13.11
C TYR A 155 -0.88 -4.26 -14.23
N CYS A 156 0.26 -3.68 -13.84
CA CYS A 156 1.31 -3.22 -14.74
C CYS A 156 2.65 -3.85 -14.35
N GLU A 157 3.25 -4.60 -15.27
CA GLU A 157 4.55 -5.24 -15.12
C GLU A 157 5.52 -4.69 -16.16
N ASP A 158 6.78 -4.46 -15.79
CA ASP A 158 7.80 -3.98 -16.73
C ASP A 158 9.19 -4.51 -16.34
N GLU A 159 10.12 -4.52 -17.29
CA GLU A 159 11.45 -5.09 -17.14
C GLU A 159 12.41 -4.15 -16.37
N VAL A 160 12.07 -3.89 -15.12
CA VAL A 160 12.84 -3.04 -14.19
C VAL A 160 13.10 -3.78 -12.87
N GLY A 161 14.06 -3.28 -12.07
CA GLY A 161 14.33 -3.77 -10.71
C GLY A 161 13.33 -3.24 -9.67
N HIS A 162 13.76 -3.04 -8.41
CA HIS A 162 12.94 -2.53 -7.31
C HIS A 162 12.58 -1.05 -7.48
N LYS A 163 11.76 -0.74 -8.49
CA LYS A 163 11.28 0.61 -8.85
C LYS A 163 10.02 0.53 -9.71
N VAL A 164 9.37 1.68 -9.90
CA VAL A 164 8.25 1.82 -10.86
C VAL A 164 8.78 2.33 -12.18
N SER A 165 8.43 1.68 -13.28
CA SER A 165 8.79 2.12 -14.62
C SER A 165 8.01 3.37 -15.04
N VAL A 166 8.50 4.06 -16.07
CA VAL A 166 7.78 5.23 -16.64
C VAL A 166 6.42 4.82 -17.20
N THR A 167 6.33 3.64 -17.81
CA THR A 167 5.09 3.09 -18.33
C THR A 167 4.07 2.87 -17.22
N CYS A 168 4.45 2.16 -16.16
CA CYS A 168 3.56 1.91 -15.03
C CYS A 168 3.23 3.17 -14.24
N LEU A 169 4.15 4.16 -14.19
CA LEU A 169 3.87 5.44 -13.54
C LEU A 169 2.81 6.25 -14.31
N ARG A 170 2.80 6.16 -15.64
CA ARG A 170 1.78 6.79 -16.47
C ARG A 170 0.40 6.14 -16.27
N ALA A 171 0.35 4.80 -16.30
CA ALA A 171 -0.87 4.04 -16.03
C ALA A 171 -1.40 4.26 -14.61
N LEU A 172 -0.52 4.38 -13.60
CA LEU A 172 -0.90 4.75 -12.23
C LEU A 172 -1.59 6.11 -12.17
N LYS A 173 -1.05 7.10 -12.91
CA LYS A 173 -1.66 8.44 -12.98
C LYS A 173 -3.07 8.38 -13.57
N GLU A 174 -3.26 7.64 -14.66
CA GLU A 174 -4.57 7.44 -15.30
C GLU A 174 -5.55 6.80 -14.31
N PHE A 175 -5.13 5.72 -13.63
CA PHE A 175 -5.94 5.02 -12.62
C PHE A 175 -6.46 5.95 -11.50
N PHE A 176 -5.68 6.92 -11.05
CA PHE A 176 -6.11 7.87 -10.03
C PHE A 176 -6.83 9.11 -10.61
N SER A 177 -6.84 9.31 -11.92
CA SER A 177 -7.49 10.47 -12.55
C SER A 177 -8.96 10.21 -12.92
N ASP A 178 -9.37 8.94 -13.03
CA ASP A 178 -10.77 8.50 -13.28
C ASP A 178 -11.61 8.57 -11.99
#